data_aeced275644113f269f62fff25a362d5
#
_entry.id   aeced275644113f269f62fff25a362d5
#
_cell.length_a   1.000
_cell.length_b   1.000
_cell.length_c   1.000
_cell.angle_alpha   90.00
_cell.angle_beta   90.00
_cell.angle_gamma   90.00
#
_symmetry.space_group_name_H-M   'P 1'
#
loop_
_entity.id
_entity.type
_entity.pdbx_description
1 polymer ?
#
loop_
_entity_poly.entity_id
_entity_poly.type
_entity_poly.pdbx_seq_one_letter_code
_entity_poly.pdbx_strand_id
1 'polypeptide(L)'
;MERKFAIAVCWVPGIGFSGRCLSGGAMIRFALCAVAFSFALVLPAGADDFKKPTRTPVESSAEQARVIAEGARLHDRGDYDGAIEKYESVLALNPDDVVAIYELGYSHFARKDYAQALEYARKGVRYVSDLRPQFLLQIASCQDNMGDGERAVKTYRKMIKEFPGVPLVHFNLAVTYARQDKRELAKEQLKKELAISPDHRSSHYLLGMLLEEEGYRIPAVLALSRFLILEPNTERSGAALGGLQKLIQAGVSIENEKKVTLMIKPDTRKDEGDFARLELMLSLVAAGLALEENRVEQFCSFFRNLIEVVGREQRKLGFTGAYYIPYFREIKERGYTDAFAYLIHAGSPDGEVGQWLIANEDRVEEFLEWSRDYPWPSDGSKSRKK
;
A
#
# COMPACT_ATOMS: atom_id res chain seq x y z
N MET A 1 -23.31 -3.04 19.28
CA MET A 1 -21.89 -3.45 19.39
C MET A 1 -21.36 -3.48 17.96
N GLU A 2 -20.93 -2.31 17.47
CA GLU A 2 -20.43 -2.17 16.09
C GLU A 2 -19.06 -2.85 16.00
N ARG A 3 -19.01 -4.03 15.39
CA ARG A 3 -17.75 -4.60 14.95
C ARG A 3 -17.25 -3.77 13.77
N LYS A 4 -16.24 -2.96 14.00
CA LYS A 4 -15.36 -2.50 12.92
C LYS A 4 -14.79 -3.75 12.28
N PHE A 5 -15.26 -4.11 11.09
CA PHE A 5 -14.62 -5.14 10.28
C PHE A 5 -13.19 -4.69 10.05
N ALA A 6 -12.25 -5.33 10.72
CA ALA A 6 -10.85 -5.19 10.42
C ALA A 6 -10.64 -5.83 9.04
N ILE A 7 -10.64 -5.00 8.01
CA ILE A 7 -10.27 -5.43 6.66
C ILE A 7 -8.77 -5.70 6.73
N ALA A 8 -8.43 -6.98 6.91
CA ALA A 8 -7.05 -7.42 6.83
C ALA A 8 -6.51 -7.05 5.45
N VAL A 9 -5.53 -6.19 5.44
CA VAL A 9 -4.77 -5.86 4.23
C VAL A 9 -4.17 -7.17 3.74
N CYS A 10 -4.64 -7.70 2.60
CA CYS A 10 -3.99 -8.83 1.95
C CYS A 10 -2.55 -8.44 1.65
N TRP A 11 -1.63 -8.84 2.54
CA TRP A 11 -0.22 -8.82 2.27
C TRP A 11 0.03 -9.72 1.06
N VAL A 12 0.53 -9.15 -0.03
CA VAL A 12 0.99 -9.90 -1.20
C VAL A 12 2.50 -10.11 -1.02
N PRO A 13 2.95 -11.30 -0.54
CA PRO A 13 4.37 -11.62 -0.60
C PRO A 13 4.70 -11.88 -2.06
N GLY A 14 5.65 -11.14 -2.62
CA GLY A 14 6.22 -11.48 -3.91
C GLY A 14 6.34 -10.39 -4.95
N ILE A 15 6.33 -9.10 -4.59
CA ILE A 15 6.92 -8.09 -5.47
C ILE A 15 8.40 -7.97 -5.07
N GLY A 16 9.16 -9.03 -5.34
CA GLY A 16 10.62 -8.99 -5.36
C GLY A 16 11.06 -8.56 -6.74
N PHE A 17 11.42 -7.31 -6.91
CA PHE A 17 12.11 -6.86 -8.12
C PHE A 17 13.55 -7.37 -8.07
N SER A 18 13.79 -8.55 -8.67
CA SER A 18 15.16 -9.04 -8.87
C SER A 18 15.74 -8.39 -10.13
N GLY A 19 16.56 -7.38 -9.94
CA GLY A 19 17.47 -6.92 -10.99
C GLY A 19 18.46 -8.03 -11.35
N ARG A 20 18.28 -8.71 -12.48
CA ARG A 20 19.29 -9.64 -13.02
C ARG A 20 20.27 -8.87 -13.87
N CYS A 21 21.49 -8.79 -13.39
CA CYS A 21 22.65 -8.59 -14.24
C CYS A 21 22.83 -9.81 -15.14
N LEU A 22 22.87 -9.60 -16.46
CA LEU A 22 23.26 -10.60 -17.46
C LEU A 22 24.78 -10.66 -17.53
N SER A 23 25.36 -11.80 -17.22
CA SER A 23 26.70 -12.17 -17.74
C SER A 23 26.64 -13.61 -18.24
N GLY A 24 27.18 -13.75 -19.43
CA GLY A 24 27.03 -14.78 -20.43
C GLY A 24 27.51 -16.20 -20.11
N GLY A 25 27.05 -17.06 -20.98
CA GLY A 25 27.83 -18.21 -21.48
C GLY A 25 27.40 -19.59 -21.06
N ALA A 26 26.84 -20.30 -21.96
CA ALA A 26 27.12 -21.66 -22.41
C ALA A 26 25.87 -22.50 -22.70
N MET A 27 25.76 -22.86 -23.96
CA MET A 27 24.83 -23.87 -24.49
C MET A 27 25.09 -25.27 -23.91
N ILE A 28 24.06 -25.96 -23.45
CA ILE A 28 23.98 -27.42 -23.59
C ILE A 28 22.51 -27.78 -23.93
N ARG A 29 22.37 -28.43 -25.07
CA ARG A 29 21.14 -29.05 -25.58
C ARG A 29 20.87 -30.31 -24.80
N PHE A 30 19.66 -30.47 -24.28
CA PHE A 30 19.03 -31.79 -24.15
C PHE A 30 17.54 -31.63 -24.44
N ALA A 31 17.12 -32.27 -25.51
CA ALA A 31 15.72 -32.49 -25.84
C ALA A 31 15.20 -33.66 -25.00
N LEU A 32 14.08 -33.50 -24.36
CA LEU A 32 13.18 -34.59 -24.01
C LEU A 32 11.76 -34.05 -23.86
N CYS A 33 10.90 -34.54 -24.76
CA CYS A 33 9.45 -34.32 -24.74
C CYS A 33 8.85 -34.80 -23.41
N ALA A 34 8.21 -33.91 -22.71
CA ALA A 34 7.13 -34.22 -21.79
C ALA A 34 5.94 -33.36 -22.19
N VAL A 35 4.99 -33.95 -22.92
CA VAL A 35 3.68 -33.37 -23.18
C VAL A 35 2.93 -33.39 -21.84
N ALA A 36 3.10 -32.35 -21.05
CA ALA A 36 2.21 -32.07 -19.95
C ALA A 36 0.94 -31.49 -20.54
N PHE A 37 -0.10 -32.33 -20.66
CA PHE A 37 -1.47 -31.90 -20.88
C PHE A 37 -1.88 -31.07 -19.66
N SER A 38 -1.59 -29.78 -19.71
CA SER A 38 -2.22 -28.82 -18.83
C SER A 38 -3.70 -28.78 -19.21
N PHE A 39 -4.52 -29.52 -18.48
CA PHE A 39 -5.95 -29.27 -18.44
C PHE A 39 -6.09 -27.84 -17.86
N ALA A 40 -6.01 -26.85 -18.72
CA ALA A 40 -6.56 -25.55 -18.43
C ALA A 40 -8.06 -25.79 -18.23
N LEU A 41 -8.49 -25.80 -16.96
CA LEU A 41 -9.90 -25.72 -16.63
C LEU A 41 -10.38 -24.40 -17.23
N VAL A 42 -10.93 -24.45 -18.44
CA VAL A 42 -11.63 -23.32 -19.04
C VAL A 42 -12.87 -23.14 -18.19
N LEU A 43 -12.73 -22.35 -17.13
CA LEU A 43 -13.87 -21.86 -16.40
C LEU A 43 -14.79 -21.19 -17.41
N PRO A 44 -16.11 -21.49 -17.41
CA PRO A 44 -17.01 -20.97 -18.40
C PRO A 44 -16.91 -19.45 -18.46
N ALA A 45 -16.64 -18.92 -19.65
CA ALA A 45 -16.59 -17.50 -19.91
C ALA A 45 -17.92 -16.87 -19.50
N GLY A 46 -17.87 -15.96 -18.48
CA GLY A 46 -18.88 -14.96 -18.34
C GLY A 46 -20.11 -15.30 -17.52
N ALA A 47 -19.98 -15.74 -16.27
CA ALA A 47 -21.03 -15.37 -15.32
C ALA A 47 -20.95 -13.85 -15.13
N ASP A 48 -22.04 -13.13 -15.43
CA ASP A 48 -22.12 -11.69 -15.15
C ASP A 48 -22.29 -11.52 -13.63
N ASP A 49 -21.14 -11.38 -12.94
CA ASP A 49 -21.06 -11.26 -11.48
C ASP A 49 -21.82 -10.01 -10.96
N PHE A 50 -22.19 -9.10 -11.87
CA PHE A 50 -22.98 -7.89 -11.59
C PHE A 50 -24.48 -8.03 -11.84
N LYS A 51 -24.97 -9.22 -12.18
CA LYS A 51 -26.43 -9.43 -12.25
C LYS A 51 -27.07 -9.09 -10.90
N LYS A 52 -28.30 -8.53 -10.99
CA LYS A 52 -29.08 -8.19 -9.78
C LYS A 52 -29.20 -9.46 -8.88
N PRO A 53 -28.90 -9.34 -7.59
CA PRO A 53 -29.06 -10.46 -6.67
C PRO A 53 -30.53 -10.84 -6.53
N THR A 54 -30.81 -12.13 -6.39
CA THR A 54 -32.20 -12.65 -6.33
C THR A 54 -32.42 -13.57 -5.13
N ARG A 55 -31.35 -13.98 -4.43
CA ARG A 55 -31.45 -14.87 -3.27
C ARG A 55 -31.58 -14.05 -2.00
N THR A 56 -32.42 -14.51 -1.08
CA THR A 56 -32.50 -13.96 0.28
C THR A 56 -31.58 -14.77 1.17
N PRO A 57 -30.67 -14.13 1.94
CA PRO A 57 -29.85 -14.85 2.90
C PRO A 57 -30.69 -15.33 4.09
N VAL A 58 -30.21 -16.39 4.75
CA VAL A 58 -30.75 -16.83 6.02
C VAL A 58 -29.80 -16.40 7.12
N GLU A 59 -30.29 -15.67 8.10
CA GLU A 59 -29.47 -15.18 9.22
C GLU A 59 -28.92 -16.35 10.07
N SER A 60 -27.71 -16.15 10.58
CA SER A 60 -27.07 -17.07 11.51
C SER A 60 -27.85 -17.15 12.82
N SER A 61 -28.08 -18.35 13.34
CA SER A 61 -28.48 -18.50 14.76
C SER A 61 -27.38 -18.03 15.69
N ALA A 62 -27.70 -17.81 16.97
CA ALA A 62 -26.71 -17.39 17.97
C ALA A 62 -25.52 -18.39 18.06
N GLU A 63 -25.80 -19.69 17.92
CA GLU A 63 -24.77 -20.72 17.94
C GLU A 63 -23.89 -20.66 16.66
N GLN A 64 -24.49 -20.53 15.49
CA GLN A 64 -23.76 -20.39 14.21
C GLN A 64 -22.87 -19.12 14.24
N ALA A 65 -23.37 -18.00 14.77
CA ALA A 65 -22.60 -16.78 14.91
C ALA A 65 -21.37 -16.95 15.84
N ARG A 66 -21.47 -17.80 16.87
CA ARG A 66 -20.31 -18.16 17.71
C ARG A 66 -19.29 -18.97 16.94
N VAL A 67 -19.72 -19.97 16.19
CA VAL A 67 -18.83 -20.79 15.36
C VAL A 67 -18.14 -19.94 14.29
N ILE A 68 -18.84 -19.01 13.63
CA ILE A 68 -18.26 -18.05 12.70
C ILE A 68 -17.19 -17.19 13.40
N ALA A 69 -17.47 -16.71 14.62
CA ALA A 69 -16.51 -15.92 15.38
C ALA A 69 -15.27 -16.73 15.83
N GLU A 70 -15.42 -18.04 16.07
CA GLU A 70 -14.27 -18.94 16.31
C GLU A 70 -13.43 -19.10 15.03
N GLY A 71 -14.07 -19.35 13.88
CA GLY A 71 -13.40 -19.42 12.59
C GLY A 71 -12.60 -18.15 12.28
N ALA A 72 -13.18 -16.96 12.55
CA ALA A 72 -12.49 -15.69 12.37
C ALA A 72 -11.23 -15.58 13.25
N ARG A 73 -11.29 -16.05 14.49
CA ARG A 73 -10.10 -16.07 15.37
C ARG A 73 -9.02 -17.03 14.88
N LEU A 74 -9.39 -18.17 14.29
CA LEU A 74 -8.45 -19.09 13.66
C LEU A 74 -7.82 -18.47 12.42
N HIS A 75 -8.61 -17.84 11.56
CA HIS A 75 -8.14 -17.11 10.39
C HIS A 75 -7.10 -16.04 10.77
N ASP A 76 -7.40 -15.23 11.80
CA ASP A 76 -6.52 -14.14 12.26
C ASP A 76 -5.17 -14.67 12.80
N ARG A 77 -5.12 -15.93 13.25
CA ARG A 77 -3.88 -16.62 13.67
C ARG A 77 -3.15 -17.32 12.52
N GLY A 78 -3.71 -17.27 11.30
CA GLY A 78 -3.16 -17.98 10.14
C GLY A 78 -3.57 -19.44 10.02
N ASP A 79 -4.40 -19.94 10.92
CA ASP A 79 -4.98 -21.30 10.86
C ASP A 79 -6.20 -21.30 9.91
N TYR A 80 -5.90 -21.23 8.62
CA TYR A 80 -6.93 -21.15 7.59
C TYR A 80 -7.71 -22.45 7.44
N ASP A 81 -7.08 -23.61 7.67
CA ASP A 81 -7.74 -24.90 7.58
C ASP A 81 -8.77 -25.07 8.71
N GLY A 82 -8.39 -24.76 9.94
CA GLY A 82 -9.32 -24.77 11.05
C GLY A 82 -10.48 -23.75 10.89
N ALA A 83 -10.20 -22.58 10.30
CA ALA A 83 -11.24 -21.60 9.99
C ALA A 83 -12.23 -22.13 8.95
N ILE A 84 -11.73 -22.76 7.88
CA ILE A 84 -12.55 -23.37 6.81
C ILE A 84 -13.48 -24.43 7.40
N GLU A 85 -12.98 -25.35 8.23
CA GLU A 85 -13.80 -26.39 8.88
C GLU A 85 -14.96 -25.77 9.70
N LYS A 86 -14.70 -24.69 10.43
CA LYS A 86 -15.74 -23.97 11.19
C LYS A 86 -16.82 -23.41 10.28
N TYR A 87 -16.45 -22.73 9.21
CA TYR A 87 -17.42 -22.13 8.30
C TYR A 87 -18.20 -23.19 7.50
N GLU A 88 -17.55 -24.29 7.09
CA GLU A 88 -18.23 -25.42 6.46
C GLU A 88 -19.26 -26.06 7.39
N SER A 89 -18.96 -26.22 8.69
CA SER A 89 -19.93 -26.73 9.67
C SER A 89 -21.16 -25.85 9.80
N VAL A 90 -21.02 -24.53 9.70
CA VAL A 90 -22.14 -23.59 9.66
C VAL A 90 -22.95 -23.78 8.37
N LEU A 91 -22.27 -23.84 7.21
CA LEU A 91 -22.94 -23.97 5.92
C LEU A 91 -23.62 -25.34 5.71
N ALA A 92 -23.18 -26.36 6.43
CA ALA A 92 -23.87 -27.67 6.46
C ALA A 92 -25.27 -27.56 7.08
N LEU A 93 -25.46 -26.66 8.04
CA LEU A 93 -26.75 -26.46 8.74
C LEU A 93 -27.53 -25.27 8.10
N ASN A 94 -26.85 -24.25 7.60
CA ASN A 94 -27.44 -23.09 6.98
C ASN A 94 -26.69 -22.76 5.67
N PRO A 95 -27.03 -23.39 4.53
CA PRO A 95 -26.34 -23.21 3.26
C PRO A 95 -26.44 -21.80 2.68
N ASP A 96 -27.39 -20.99 3.18
CA ASP A 96 -27.67 -19.64 2.73
C ASP A 96 -27.16 -18.55 3.71
N ASP A 97 -26.27 -18.93 4.65
CA ASP A 97 -25.58 -18.00 5.53
C ASP A 97 -24.52 -17.20 4.75
N VAL A 98 -24.86 -15.97 4.45
CA VAL A 98 -24.01 -15.10 3.61
C VAL A 98 -22.70 -14.69 4.29
N VAL A 99 -22.69 -14.62 5.63
CA VAL A 99 -21.48 -14.29 6.41
C VAL A 99 -20.51 -15.47 6.38
N ALA A 100 -21.02 -16.69 6.63
CA ALA A 100 -20.20 -17.89 6.54
C ALA A 100 -19.65 -18.11 5.11
N ILE A 101 -20.45 -17.84 4.07
CA ILE A 101 -19.99 -17.91 2.66
C ILE A 101 -18.85 -16.92 2.42
N TYR A 102 -18.95 -15.69 2.94
CA TYR A 102 -17.91 -14.67 2.77
C TYR A 102 -16.61 -15.07 3.46
N GLU A 103 -16.69 -15.43 4.73
CA GLU A 103 -15.52 -15.79 5.56
C GLU A 103 -14.81 -17.04 5.03
N LEU A 104 -15.60 -18.03 4.54
CA LEU A 104 -15.06 -19.23 3.90
C LEU A 104 -14.28 -18.88 2.63
N GLY A 105 -14.87 -18.06 1.74
CA GLY A 105 -14.18 -17.58 0.54
C GLY A 105 -12.92 -16.77 0.87
N TYR A 106 -12.97 -15.99 1.95
CA TYR A 106 -11.83 -15.19 2.42
C TYR A 106 -10.69 -16.05 2.96
N SER A 107 -11.01 -17.15 3.70
CA SER A 107 -10.02 -18.09 4.19
C SER A 107 -9.37 -18.92 3.07
N HIS A 108 -10.13 -19.33 2.07
CA HIS A 108 -9.56 -19.93 0.85
C HIS A 108 -8.63 -18.96 0.11
N PHE A 109 -9.00 -17.68 0.02
CA PHE A 109 -8.15 -16.66 -0.60
C PHE A 109 -6.83 -16.50 0.16
N ALA A 110 -6.86 -16.40 1.49
CA ALA A 110 -5.68 -16.29 2.34
C ALA A 110 -4.77 -17.53 2.22
N ARG A 111 -5.34 -18.72 2.08
CA ARG A 111 -4.65 -19.98 1.79
C ARG A 111 -4.12 -20.06 0.34
N LYS A 112 -4.40 -19.06 -0.49
CA LYS A 112 -4.06 -18.97 -1.93
C LYS A 112 -4.82 -19.98 -2.82
N ASP A 113 -5.91 -20.52 -2.33
CA ASP A 113 -6.84 -21.35 -3.11
C ASP A 113 -7.86 -20.43 -3.81
N TYR A 114 -7.35 -19.69 -4.81
CA TYR A 114 -8.13 -18.66 -5.49
C TYR A 114 -9.32 -19.22 -6.28
N ALA A 115 -9.26 -20.49 -6.69
CA ALA A 115 -10.35 -21.13 -7.42
C ALA A 115 -11.56 -21.33 -6.51
N GLN A 116 -11.38 -21.90 -5.32
CA GLN A 116 -12.44 -22.07 -4.33
C GLN A 116 -12.94 -20.72 -3.80
N ALA A 117 -12.03 -19.79 -3.51
CA ALA A 117 -12.40 -18.43 -3.11
C ALA A 117 -13.32 -17.75 -4.13
N LEU A 118 -13.00 -17.88 -5.43
CA LEU A 118 -13.82 -17.34 -6.52
C LEU A 118 -15.21 -18.01 -6.59
N GLU A 119 -15.30 -19.31 -6.35
CA GLU A 119 -16.56 -20.05 -6.33
C GLU A 119 -17.48 -19.54 -5.21
N TYR A 120 -16.96 -19.45 -3.98
CA TYR A 120 -17.73 -18.91 -2.84
C TYR A 120 -18.11 -17.44 -3.03
N ALA A 121 -17.21 -16.62 -3.54
CA ALA A 121 -17.53 -15.22 -3.84
C ALA A 121 -18.64 -15.09 -4.89
N ARG A 122 -18.64 -15.92 -5.93
CA ARG A 122 -19.72 -16.01 -6.92
C ARG A 122 -21.02 -16.58 -6.38
N LYS A 123 -20.96 -17.47 -5.39
CA LYS A 123 -22.14 -17.89 -4.65
C LYS A 123 -22.71 -16.72 -3.88
N GLY A 124 -21.87 -16.02 -3.11
CA GLY A 124 -22.26 -14.92 -2.23
C GLY A 124 -22.84 -13.70 -2.95
N VAL A 125 -22.28 -13.33 -4.10
CA VAL A 125 -22.75 -12.16 -4.87
C VAL A 125 -24.20 -12.26 -5.37
N ARG A 126 -24.80 -13.47 -5.35
CA ARG A 126 -26.19 -13.72 -5.75
C ARG A 126 -27.22 -13.37 -4.67
N TYR A 127 -26.77 -13.16 -3.43
CA TYR A 127 -27.63 -12.82 -2.30
C TYR A 127 -27.85 -11.30 -2.20
N VAL A 128 -29.04 -10.93 -1.79
CA VAL A 128 -29.38 -9.54 -1.42
C VAL A 128 -28.73 -9.25 -0.07
N SER A 129 -27.54 -8.66 -0.06
CA SER A 129 -26.74 -8.46 1.15
C SER A 129 -25.85 -7.22 1.02
N ASP A 130 -25.57 -6.58 2.14
CA ASP A 130 -24.59 -5.49 2.26
C ASP A 130 -23.15 -5.97 2.02
N LEU A 131 -22.89 -7.28 2.06
CA LEU A 131 -21.60 -7.90 1.70
C LEU A 131 -21.36 -8.01 0.19
N ARG A 132 -22.32 -7.59 -0.64
CA ARG A 132 -22.19 -7.68 -2.10
C ARG A 132 -20.94 -6.98 -2.66
N PRO A 133 -20.57 -5.75 -2.24
CA PRO A 133 -19.33 -5.11 -2.70
C PRO A 133 -18.08 -5.91 -2.30
N GLN A 134 -18.04 -6.51 -1.11
CA GLN A 134 -16.96 -7.34 -0.62
C GLN A 134 -16.79 -8.62 -1.45
N PHE A 135 -17.89 -9.29 -1.82
CA PHE A 135 -17.85 -10.43 -2.74
C PHE A 135 -17.31 -10.04 -4.13
N LEU A 136 -17.73 -8.90 -4.67
CA LEU A 136 -17.20 -8.40 -5.96
C LEU A 136 -15.71 -8.08 -5.87
N LEU A 137 -15.26 -7.51 -4.74
CA LEU A 137 -13.84 -7.25 -4.48
C LEU A 137 -13.06 -8.57 -4.43
N GLN A 138 -13.58 -9.57 -3.75
CA GLN A 138 -12.98 -10.90 -3.68
C GLN A 138 -12.92 -11.57 -5.06
N ILE A 139 -13.97 -11.47 -5.88
CA ILE A 139 -13.98 -11.97 -7.27
C ILE A 139 -12.85 -11.32 -8.08
N ALA A 140 -12.74 -10.00 -8.05
CA ALA A 140 -11.71 -9.28 -8.80
C ALA A 140 -10.30 -9.62 -8.32
N SER A 141 -10.11 -9.75 -7.00
CA SER A 141 -8.82 -10.13 -6.41
C SER A 141 -8.44 -11.58 -6.77
N CYS A 142 -9.40 -12.51 -6.81
CA CYS A 142 -9.15 -13.87 -7.30
C CYS A 142 -8.76 -13.87 -8.78
N GLN A 143 -9.48 -13.13 -9.63
CA GLN A 143 -9.15 -13.00 -11.06
C GLN A 143 -7.72 -12.51 -11.26
N ASP A 144 -7.29 -11.47 -10.52
CA ASP A 144 -5.94 -10.94 -10.61
C ASP A 144 -4.87 -11.95 -10.17
N ASN A 145 -5.08 -12.62 -9.04
CA ASN A 145 -4.14 -13.61 -8.51
C ASN A 145 -4.08 -14.90 -9.34
N MET A 146 -5.11 -15.21 -10.11
CA MET A 146 -5.15 -16.30 -11.09
C MET A 146 -4.52 -15.91 -12.45
N GLY A 147 -4.01 -14.68 -12.60
CA GLY A 147 -3.36 -14.19 -13.81
C GLY A 147 -4.30 -13.53 -14.83
N ASP A 148 -5.60 -13.43 -14.54
CA ASP A 148 -6.58 -12.75 -15.41
C ASP A 148 -6.74 -11.27 -15.01
N GLY A 149 -5.63 -10.54 -15.03
CA GLY A 149 -5.60 -9.13 -14.63
C GLY A 149 -6.47 -8.22 -15.50
N GLU A 150 -6.73 -8.59 -16.77
CA GLU A 150 -7.64 -7.79 -17.61
C GLU A 150 -9.10 -7.90 -17.13
N ARG A 151 -9.53 -9.10 -16.74
CA ARG A 151 -10.86 -9.30 -16.17
C ARG A 151 -10.97 -8.62 -14.81
N ALA A 152 -9.95 -8.73 -13.96
CA ALA A 152 -9.87 -8.03 -12.69
C ALA A 152 -10.05 -6.51 -12.86
N VAL A 153 -9.31 -5.88 -13.79
CA VAL A 153 -9.45 -4.44 -14.12
C VAL A 153 -10.88 -4.09 -14.51
N LYS A 154 -11.54 -4.89 -15.35
CA LYS A 154 -12.93 -4.67 -15.74
C LYS A 154 -13.88 -4.74 -14.54
N THR A 155 -13.66 -5.72 -13.66
CA THR A 155 -14.46 -5.91 -12.44
C THR A 155 -14.27 -4.73 -11.49
N TYR A 156 -13.02 -4.34 -11.17
CA TYR A 156 -12.76 -3.18 -10.31
C TYR A 156 -13.34 -1.87 -10.87
N ARG A 157 -13.17 -1.59 -12.17
CA ARG A 157 -13.74 -0.39 -12.79
C ARG A 157 -15.25 -0.34 -12.69
N LYS A 158 -15.92 -1.49 -12.84
CA LYS A 158 -17.36 -1.58 -12.69
C LYS A 158 -17.78 -1.38 -11.23
N MET A 159 -17.02 -1.95 -10.28
CA MET A 159 -17.24 -1.72 -8.84
C MET A 159 -17.13 -0.23 -8.48
N ILE A 160 -16.10 0.47 -8.94
CA ILE A 160 -15.91 1.91 -8.68
C ILE A 160 -17.13 2.71 -9.17
N LYS A 161 -17.72 2.30 -10.31
CA LYS A 161 -18.90 2.97 -10.87
C LYS A 161 -20.17 2.69 -10.07
N GLU A 162 -20.38 1.44 -9.63
CA GLU A 162 -21.63 1.02 -8.98
C GLU A 162 -21.58 1.24 -7.45
N PHE A 163 -20.40 1.18 -6.84
CA PHE A 163 -20.19 1.29 -5.41
C PHE A 163 -19.04 2.29 -5.12
N PRO A 164 -19.23 3.59 -5.40
CA PRO A 164 -18.20 4.59 -5.14
C PRO A 164 -17.91 4.68 -3.64
N GLY A 165 -16.64 4.76 -3.27
CA GLY A 165 -16.20 4.89 -1.88
C GLY A 165 -16.03 3.57 -1.13
N VAL A 166 -16.15 2.41 -1.78
CA VAL A 166 -15.76 1.12 -1.19
C VAL A 166 -14.24 1.10 -1.00
N PRO A 167 -13.75 0.93 0.24
CA PRO A 167 -12.32 0.90 0.52
C PRO A 167 -11.59 -0.22 -0.25
N LEU A 168 -10.32 -0.03 -0.53
CA LEU A 168 -9.40 -0.97 -1.17
C LEU A 168 -9.66 -1.28 -2.66
N VAL A 169 -10.76 -0.85 -3.25
CA VAL A 169 -11.02 -1.11 -4.68
C VAL A 169 -9.98 -0.40 -5.54
N HIS A 170 -9.70 0.87 -5.23
CA HIS A 170 -8.68 1.65 -5.91
C HIS A 170 -7.28 1.09 -5.66
N PHE A 171 -6.97 0.68 -4.43
CA PHE A 171 -5.68 0.07 -4.10
C PHE A 171 -5.46 -1.24 -4.87
N ASN A 172 -6.43 -2.15 -4.86
CA ASN A 172 -6.30 -3.44 -5.56
C ASN A 172 -6.19 -3.24 -7.09
N LEU A 173 -6.94 -2.29 -7.65
CA LEU A 173 -6.81 -1.91 -9.05
C LEU A 173 -5.41 -1.35 -9.35
N ALA A 174 -4.84 -0.55 -8.44
CA ALA A 174 -3.49 -0.03 -8.58
C ALA A 174 -2.44 -1.15 -8.56
N VAL A 175 -2.58 -2.13 -7.66
CA VAL A 175 -1.70 -3.33 -7.62
C VAL A 175 -1.77 -4.09 -8.95
N THR A 176 -2.99 -4.30 -9.48
CA THR A 176 -3.18 -4.97 -10.78
C THR A 176 -2.50 -4.18 -11.91
N TYR A 177 -2.62 -2.84 -11.93
CA TYR A 177 -1.92 -2.01 -12.92
C TYR A 177 -0.40 -2.05 -12.76
N ALA A 178 0.12 -2.00 -11.52
CA ALA A 178 1.55 -2.11 -11.26
C ALA A 178 2.13 -3.44 -11.77
N ARG A 179 1.44 -4.55 -11.54
CA ARG A 179 1.81 -5.87 -12.09
C ARG A 179 1.82 -5.91 -13.62
N GLN A 180 1.01 -5.08 -14.27
CA GLN A 180 0.96 -4.94 -15.73
C GLN A 180 1.93 -3.88 -16.25
N ASP A 181 2.82 -3.33 -15.43
CA ASP A 181 3.73 -2.21 -15.73
C ASP A 181 3.01 -0.93 -16.23
N LYS A 182 1.75 -0.77 -15.86
CA LYS A 182 0.93 0.42 -16.16
C LYS A 182 1.04 1.43 -15.02
N ARG A 183 2.24 1.95 -14.80
CA ARG A 183 2.63 2.73 -13.61
C ARG A 183 1.81 3.99 -13.40
N GLU A 184 1.55 4.76 -14.46
CA GLU A 184 0.75 5.99 -14.37
C GLU A 184 -0.68 5.70 -13.90
N LEU A 185 -1.32 4.62 -14.42
CA LEU A 185 -2.64 4.21 -13.97
C LEU A 185 -2.61 3.71 -12.53
N ALA A 186 -1.55 3.03 -12.11
CA ALA A 186 -1.36 2.61 -10.73
C ALA A 186 -1.28 3.81 -9.79
N LYS A 187 -0.42 4.79 -10.08
CA LYS A 187 -0.27 6.02 -9.29
C LYS A 187 -1.59 6.80 -9.19
N GLU A 188 -2.32 6.91 -10.30
CA GLU A 188 -3.64 7.56 -10.32
C GLU A 188 -4.63 6.89 -9.35
N GLN A 189 -4.68 5.55 -9.35
CA GLN A 189 -5.58 4.84 -8.45
C GLN A 189 -5.13 4.93 -6.99
N LEU A 190 -3.82 4.89 -6.71
CA LEU A 190 -3.30 5.09 -5.35
C LEU A 190 -3.65 6.48 -4.79
N LYS A 191 -3.56 7.53 -5.61
CA LYS A 191 -3.96 8.88 -5.22
C LYS A 191 -5.47 8.96 -4.87
N LYS A 192 -6.32 8.23 -5.61
CA LYS A 192 -7.75 8.12 -5.30
C LYS A 192 -8.00 7.34 -4.02
N GLU A 193 -7.30 6.24 -3.80
CA GLU A 193 -7.40 5.48 -2.54
C GLU A 193 -7.03 6.35 -1.34
N LEU A 194 -5.95 7.12 -1.43
CA LEU A 194 -5.50 8.01 -0.37
C LEU A 194 -6.48 9.16 -0.08
N ALA A 195 -7.26 9.60 -1.06
CA ALA A 195 -8.34 10.57 -0.85
C ALA A 195 -9.53 9.99 -0.07
N ILE A 196 -9.74 8.67 -0.14
CA ILE A 196 -10.80 7.94 0.59
C ILE A 196 -10.27 7.46 1.95
N SER A 197 -9.07 6.90 1.97
CA SER A 197 -8.44 6.25 3.12
C SER A 197 -7.03 6.81 3.34
N PRO A 198 -6.90 7.99 3.98
CA PRO A 198 -5.61 8.68 4.16
C PRO A 198 -4.58 7.90 4.98
N ASP A 199 -5.04 6.95 5.80
CA ASP A 199 -4.18 6.11 6.64
C ASP A 199 -3.89 4.75 6.02
N HIS A 200 -4.24 4.55 4.75
CA HIS A 200 -3.97 3.30 4.07
C HIS A 200 -2.47 3.15 3.75
N ARG A 201 -1.73 2.58 4.71
CA ARG A 201 -0.27 2.47 4.71
C ARG A 201 0.30 1.84 3.43
N SER A 202 -0.35 0.80 2.90
CA SER A 202 0.12 0.13 1.68
C SER A 202 -0.01 1.01 0.42
N SER A 203 -0.95 1.97 0.38
CA SER A 203 -1.04 2.94 -0.72
C SER A 203 0.11 3.95 -0.67
N HIS A 204 0.48 4.44 0.51
CA HIS A 204 1.66 5.32 0.66
C HIS A 204 2.95 4.58 0.27
N TYR A 205 3.09 3.33 0.71
CA TYR A 205 4.26 2.51 0.39
C TYR A 205 4.38 2.27 -1.11
N LEU A 206 3.34 1.76 -1.77
CA LEU A 206 3.36 1.45 -3.19
C LEU A 206 3.54 2.71 -4.05
N LEU A 207 2.87 3.81 -3.67
CA LEU A 207 3.05 5.10 -4.35
C LEU A 207 4.48 5.59 -4.23
N GLY A 208 5.06 5.54 -3.03
CA GLY A 208 6.45 5.93 -2.78
C GLY A 208 7.46 5.11 -3.59
N MET A 209 7.27 3.78 -3.64
CA MET A 209 8.11 2.86 -4.43
C MET A 209 8.03 3.15 -5.94
N LEU A 210 6.84 3.34 -6.49
CA LEU A 210 6.67 3.69 -7.90
C LEU A 210 7.33 5.03 -8.25
N LEU A 211 7.18 6.02 -7.37
CA LEU A 211 7.80 7.33 -7.53
C LEU A 211 9.33 7.26 -7.43
N GLU A 212 9.87 6.44 -6.51
CA GLU A 212 11.31 6.19 -6.37
C GLU A 212 11.89 5.56 -7.64
N GLU A 213 11.26 4.50 -8.14
CA GLU A 213 11.69 3.79 -9.36
C GLU A 213 11.69 4.70 -10.59
N GLU A 214 10.75 5.63 -10.67
CA GLU A 214 10.67 6.60 -11.76
C GLU A 214 11.56 7.83 -11.54
N GLY A 215 12.20 7.95 -10.38
CA GLY A 215 13.14 9.03 -10.05
C GLY A 215 12.46 10.33 -9.61
N TYR A 216 11.20 10.31 -9.17
CA TYR A 216 10.52 11.46 -8.56
C TYR A 216 10.91 11.60 -7.08
N ARG A 217 12.09 12.15 -6.82
CA ARG A 217 12.75 12.18 -5.50
C ARG A 217 11.86 12.77 -4.40
N ILE A 218 11.40 14.01 -4.56
CA ILE A 218 10.63 14.72 -3.53
C ILE A 218 9.28 14.04 -3.27
N PRO A 219 8.47 13.73 -4.29
CA PRO A 219 7.23 12.97 -4.10
C PRO A 219 7.45 11.62 -3.40
N ALA A 220 8.50 10.87 -3.76
CA ALA A 220 8.83 9.59 -3.15
C ALA A 220 9.22 9.75 -1.67
N VAL A 221 10.08 10.74 -1.34
CA VAL A 221 10.46 11.03 0.05
C VAL A 221 9.24 11.27 0.92
N LEU A 222 8.28 12.09 0.47
CA LEU A 222 7.11 12.43 1.27
C LEU A 222 6.14 11.24 1.41
N ALA A 223 5.92 10.46 0.35
CA ALA A 223 5.06 9.27 0.41
C ALA A 223 5.64 8.18 1.32
N LEU A 224 6.94 7.86 1.18
CA LEU A 224 7.62 6.88 2.05
C LEU A 224 7.71 7.35 3.50
N SER A 225 7.92 8.66 3.73
CA SER A 225 7.90 9.22 5.08
C SER A 225 6.53 9.04 5.75
N ARG A 226 5.42 9.27 5.03
CA ARG A 226 4.08 9.01 5.59
C ARG A 226 3.85 7.53 5.88
N PHE A 227 4.28 6.64 4.99
CA PHE A 227 4.24 5.21 5.24
C PHE A 227 4.97 4.83 6.54
N LEU A 228 6.19 5.35 6.74
CA LEU A 228 7.01 5.05 7.93
C LEU A 228 6.40 5.58 9.24
N ILE A 229 5.64 6.67 9.20
CA ILE A 229 4.85 7.13 10.37
C ILE A 229 3.76 6.11 10.71
N LEU A 230 3.08 5.56 9.69
CA LEU A 230 1.97 4.63 9.86
C LEU A 230 2.41 3.20 10.20
N GLU A 231 3.63 2.84 9.84
CA GLU A 231 4.19 1.50 10.02
C GLU A 231 5.70 1.59 10.27
N PRO A 232 6.14 2.01 11.48
CA PRO A 232 7.53 2.36 11.73
C PRO A 232 8.48 1.17 11.96
N ASN A 233 7.98 -0.02 12.27
CA ASN A 233 8.82 -1.15 12.71
C ASN A 233 8.35 -2.48 12.12
N THR A 234 8.52 -2.65 10.81
CA THR A 234 8.26 -3.90 10.08
C THR A 234 9.38 -4.16 9.06
N GLU A 235 9.39 -5.33 8.44
CA GLU A 235 10.32 -5.64 7.36
C GLU A 235 10.19 -4.63 6.20
N ARG A 236 8.96 -4.24 5.86
CA ARG A 236 8.69 -3.23 4.82
C ARG A 236 9.23 -1.85 5.22
N SER A 237 9.17 -1.51 6.50
CA SER A 237 9.71 -0.23 7.01
C SER A 237 11.21 -0.16 6.85
N GLY A 238 11.92 -1.26 7.07
CA GLY A 238 13.36 -1.33 6.82
C GLY A 238 13.71 -1.07 5.34
N ALA A 239 12.96 -1.68 4.43
CA ALA A 239 13.13 -1.44 2.99
C ALA A 239 12.82 0.01 2.60
N ALA A 240 11.72 0.58 3.11
CA ALA A 240 11.32 1.96 2.86
C ALA A 240 12.32 2.97 3.42
N LEU A 241 12.85 2.73 4.62
CA LEU A 241 13.89 3.57 5.22
C LEU A 241 15.18 3.55 4.41
N GLY A 242 15.60 2.36 3.92
CA GLY A 242 16.72 2.21 3.01
C GLY A 242 16.54 2.98 1.70
N GLY A 243 15.36 2.93 1.11
CA GLY A 243 14.97 3.74 -0.06
C GLY A 243 15.02 5.23 0.23
N LEU A 244 14.45 5.65 1.34
CA LEU A 244 14.46 7.05 1.78
C LEU A 244 15.89 7.59 1.95
N GLN A 245 16.79 6.84 2.56
CA GLN A 245 18.20 7.21 2.71
C GLN A 245 18.92 7.37 1.37
N LYS A 246 18.67 6.47 0.42
CA LYS A 246 19.20 6.58 -0.95
C LYS A 246 18.68 7.84 -1.66
N LEU A 247 17.38 8.14 -1.51
CA LEU A 247 16.78 9.34 -2.07
C LEU A 247 17.39 10.62 -1.49
N ILE A 248 17.67 10.68 -0.19
CA ILE A 248 18.30 11.81 0.47
C ILE A 248 19.72 12.04 -0.09
N GLN A 249 20.47 10.97 -0.29
CA GLN A 249 21.84 11.01 -0.79
C GLN A 249 21.95 11.00 -2.33
N ALA A 250 20.83 11.00 -3.04
CA ALA A 250 20.84 10.88 -4.50
C ALA A 250 21.64 12.03 -5.16
N GLY A 251 22.54 11.66 -6.05
CA GLY A 251 23.42 12.59 -6.76
C GLY A 251 24.63 13.09 -5.96
N VAL A 252 24.82 12.62 -4.72
CA VAL A 252 25.98 12.97 -3.90
C VAL A 252 26.98 11.80 -3.92
N SER A 253 28.23 12.08 -4.23
CA SER A 253 29.35 11.14 -4.16
C SER A 253 30.46 11.70 -3.28
N ILE A 254 30.89 10.96 -2.29
CA ILE A 254 31.95 11.34 -1.36
C ILE A 254 33.22 10.59 -1.80
N GLU A 255 34.24 11.34 -2.24
CA GLU A 255 35.54 10.74 -2.56
C GLU A 255 36.45 10.68 -1.31
N ASN A 256 36.35 11.71 -0.46
CA ASN A 256 37.02 11.79 0.85
C ASN A 256 36.40 12.96 1.65
N GLU A 257 36.84 13.16 2.92
CA GLU A 257 36.35 14.24 3.79
C GLU A 257 36.43 15.67 3.22
N LYS A 258 37.24 15.86 2.17
CA LYS A 258 37.48 17.18 1.53
C LYS A 258 36.83 17.33 0.17
N LYS A 259 36.27 16.24 -0.41
CA LYS A 259 35.75 16.26 -1.76
C LYS A 259 34.42 15.53 -1.87
N VAL A 260 33.37 16.32 -1.96
CA VAL A 260 32.01 15.88 -2.25
C VAL A 260 31.66 16.32 -3.68
N THR A 261 31.29 15.34 -4.50
CA THR A 261 30.89 15.58 -5.90
C THR A 261 29.38 15.51 -6.03
N LEU A 262 28.79 16.51 -6.67
CA LEU A 262 27.37 16.56 -6.98
C LEU A 262 27.15 16.22 -8.45
N MET A 263 26.35 15.20 -8.73
CA MET A 263 25.80 14.89 -10.03
C MET A 263 24.33 15.29 -10.06
N ILE A 264 24.04 16.46 -10.64
CA ILE A 264 22.67 16.97 -10.74
C ILE A 264 22.11 16.59 -12.11
N LYS A 265 21.05 15.79 -12.13
CA LYS A 265 20.22 15.54 -13.31
C LYS A 265 18.92 16.32 -13.12
N PRO A 266 18.73 17.46 -13.80
CA PRO A 266 17.48 18.21 -13.68
C PRO A 266 16.33 17.32 -14.17
N ASP A 267 15.34 17.08 -13.33
CA ASP A 267 14.08 16.45 -13.76
C ASP A 267 13.20 17.52 -14.38
N THR A 268 12.95 17.42 -15.68
CA THR A 268 12.10 18.36 -16.43
C THR A 268 10.65 17.88 -16.53
N ARG A 269 10.32 16.72 -16.01
CA ARG A 269 8.96 16.15 -16.00
C ARG A 269 8.07 16.96 -15.04
N LYS A 270 6.79 17.07 -15.36
CA LYS A 270 5.82 17.88 -14.61
C LYS A 270 4.55 17.15 -14.25
N ASP A 271 4.44 15.89 -14.61
CA ASP A 271 3.27 15.02 -14.35
C ASP A 271 3.01 14.81 -12.86
N GLU A 272 4.07 14.71 -12.04
CA GLU A 272 3.96 14.64 -10.58
C GLU A 272 4.15 16.01 -9.88
N GLY A 273 4.40 17.07 -10.62
CA GLY A 273 4.68 18.43 -10.14
C GLY A 273 6.02 18.99 -10.63
N ASP A 274 6.17 20.31 -10.70
CA ASP A 274 7.42 20.96 -11.15
C ASP A 274 8.41 21.06 -9.99
N PHE A 275 9.17 20.01 -9.74
CA PHE A 275 10.15 19.92 -8.65
C PHE A 275 11.60 20.22 -9.09
N ALA A 276 11.89 20.47 -10.37
CA ALA A 276 13.25 20.57 -10.90
C ALA A 276 14.15 21.55 -10.12
N ARG A 277 13.63 22.74 -9.79
CA ARG A 277 14.38 23.74 -9.02
C ARG A 277 14.60 23.30 -7.57
N LEU A 278 13.59 22.67 -6.97
CA LEU A 278 13.63 22.20 -5.59
C LEU A 278 14.62 21.03 -5.45
N GLU A 279 14.67 20.15 -6.43
CA GLU A 279 15.62 19.04 -6.53
C GLU A 279 17.08 19.55 -6.51
N LEU A 280 17.37 20.60 -7.28
CA LEU A 280 18.69 21.22 -7.30
C LEU A 280 19.07 21.76 -5.91
N MET A 281 18.18 22.51 -5.26
CA MET A 281 18.42 23.08 -3.93
C MET A 281 18.64 21.98 -2.89
N LEU A 282 17.85 20.91 -2.91
CA LEU A 282 17.99 19.78 -1.99
C LEU A 282 19.25 18.96 -2.24
N SER A 283 19.74 18.90 -3.48
CA SER A 283 21.02 18.25 -3.76
C SER A 283 22.18 19.00 -3.14
N LEU A 284 22.13 20.33 -3.09
CA LEU A 284 23.11 21.15 -2.37
C LEU A 284 23.05 20.94 -0.87
N VAL A 285 21.84 20.87 -0.29
CA VAL A 285 21.64 20.55 1.13
C VAL A 285 22.20 19.16 1.45
N ALA A 286 21.87 18.15 0.64
CA ALA A 286 22.35 16.78 0.82
C ALA A 286 23.87 16.68 0.77
N ALA A 287 24.54 17.47 -0.09
CA ALA A 287 25.99 17.52 -0.16
C ALA A 287 26.62 18.12 1.13
N GLY A 288 25.99 19.16 1.68
CA GLY A 288 26.42 19.74 2.95
C GLY A 288 26.27 18.80 4.15
N LEU A 289 25.30 17.87 4.08
CA LEU A 289 25.01 16.87 5.10
C LEU A 289 25.71 15.51 4.85
N ALA A 290 26.45 15.38 3.75
CA ALA A 290 26.98 14.09 3.32
C ALA A 290 27.98 13.44 4.30
N LEU A 291 28.65 14.25 5.12
CA LEU A 291 29.60 13.81 6.13
C LEU A 291 28.99 13.64 7.53
N GLU A 292 27.70 13.89 7.69
CA GLU A 292 26.98 13.66 8.94
C GLU A 292 26.83 12.17 9.19
N GLU A 293 27.43 11.66 10.27
CA GLU A 293 27.43 10.25 10.62
C GLU A 293 26.10 9.82 11.28
N ASN A 294 25.48 10.74 12.03
CA ASN A 294 24.19 10.47 12.65
C ASN A 294 23.06 10.53 11.61
N ARG A 295 22.53 9.38 11.27
CA ARG A 295 21.47 9.22 10.25
C ARG A 295 20.18 9.96 10.57
N VAL A 296 19.80 10.03 11.83
CA VAL A 296 18.60 10.73 12.28
C VAL A 296 18.79 12.23 12.14
N GLU A 297 19.95 12.77 12.58
CA GLU A 297 20.25 14.19 12.46
C GLU A 297 20.41 14.62 10.98
N GLN A 298 21.04 13.76 10.16
CA GLN A 298 21.10 13.97 8.71
C GLN A 298 19.69 14.09 8.11
N PHE A 299 18.78 13.18 8.49
CA PHE A 299 17.39 13.23 8.06
C PHE A 299 16.66 14.48 8.58
N CYS A 300 16.78 14.78 9.86
CA CYS A 300 16.16 15.98 10.46
C CYS A 300 16.57 17.25 9.72
N SER A 301 17.86 17.43 9.49
CA SER A 301 18.40 18.59 8.80
C SER A 301 17.95 18.64 7.34
N PHE A 302 17.98 17.52 6.62
CA PHE A 302 17.47 17.44 5.26
C PHE A 302 15.97 17.80 5.21
N PHE A 303 15.17 17.22 6.11
CA PHE A 303 13.73 17.43 6.14
C PHE A 303 13.34 18.87 6.47
N ARG A 304 14.00 19.50 7.46
CA ARG A 304 13.77 20.93 7.77
C ARG A 304 14.01 21.82 6.56
N ASN A 305 15.11 21.57 5.82
CA ASN A 305 15.42 22.28 4.59
C ASN A 305 14.42 21.98 3.47
N LEU A 306 14.04 20.70 3.28
CA LEU A 306 13.02 20.32 2.31
C LEU A 306 11.73 21.11 2.52
N ILE A 307 11.21 21.11 3.74
CA ILE A 307 9.95 21.81 4.05
C ILE A 307 10.07 23.33 3.90
N GLU A 308 11.21 23.89 4.23
CA GLU A 308 11.44 25.32 4.05
C GLU A 308 11.50 25.72 2.57
N VAL A 309 12.22 24.95 1.76
CA VAL A 309 12.36 25.18 0.32
C VAL A 309 11.02 25.01 -0.39
N VAL A 310 10.31 23.91 -0.10
CA VAL A 310 9.00 23.64 -0.68
C VAL A 310 7.94 24.64 -0.20
N GLY A 311 8.02 25.09 1.05
CA GLY A 311 7.08 26.06 1.62
C GLY A 311 7.14 27.44 0.97
N ARG A 312 8.26 27.79 0.33
CA ARG A 312 8.45 29.04 -0.41
C ARG A 312 8.03 28.95 -1.88
N GLU A 313 7.71 27.76 -2.37
CA GLU A 313 7.37 27.54 -3.76
C GLU A 313 5.93 27.94 -4.07
N GLN A 314 5.74 28.80 -5.07
CA GLN A 314 4.43 29.29 -5.51
C GLN A 314 3.85 28.47 -6.68
N ARG A 315 4.61 27.54 -7.22
CA ARG A 315 4.20 26.72 -8.36
C ARG A 315 3.21 25.63 -7.95
N LYS A 316 2.48 25.14 -8.92
CA LYS A 316 1.61 23.96 -8.71
C LYS A 316 2.47 22.70 -8.63
N LEU A 317 2.53 22.10 -7.45
CA LEU A 317 3.28 20.88 -7.16
C LEU A 317 2.42 19.62 -7.23
N GLY A 318 1.36 19.65 -8.05
CA GLY A 318 0.49 18.48 -8.31
C GLY A 318 -0.16 17.91 -7.04
N PHE A 319 -0.38 16.58 -7.08
CA PHE A 319 -0.93 15.85 -5.93
C PHE A 319 -0.04 15.99 -4.69
N THR A 320 1.25 15.84 -4.84
CA THR A 320 2.22 15.94 -3.74
C THR A 320 2.13 17.27 -3.02
N GLY A 321 2.00 18.39 -3.78
CA GLY A 321 1.87 19.72 -3.23
C GLY A 321 0.58 19.94 -2.45
N ALA A 322 -0.52 19.39 -2.97
CA ALA A 322 -1.83 19.55 -2.35
C ALA A 322 -2.08 18.58 -1.17
N TYR A 323 -1.50 17.41 -1.22
CA TYR A 323 -1.77 16.33 -0.28
C TYR A 323 -0.71 16.24 0.85
N TYR A 324 0.57 16.07 0.50
CA TYR A 324 1.62 15.81 1.50
C TYR A 324 2.23 17.09 2.09
N ILE A 325 2.48 18.12 1.28
CA ILE A 325 3.25 19.29 1.75
C ILE A 325 2.58 20.01 2.92
N PRO A 326 1.24 20.23 2.95
CA PRO A 326 0.60 20.87 4.10
C PRO A 326 0.79 20.09 5.40
N TYR A 327 0.66 18.77 5.37
CA TYR A 327 0.87 17.90 6.51
C TYR A 327 2.31 18.00 7.07
N PHE A 328 3.30 17.85 6.20
CA PHE A 328 4.71 17.91 6.62
C PHE A 328 5.16 19.31 7.03
N ARG A 329 4.55 20.36 6.50
CA ARG A 329 4.77 21.74 6.97
C ARG A 329 4.29 21.89 8.41
N GLU A 330 3.12 21.39 8.72
CA GLU A 330 2.55 21.46 10.07
C GLU A 330 3.37 20.65 11.09
N ILE A 331 3.97 19.52 10.70
CA ILE A 331 4.97 18.81 11.54
C ILE A 331 6.10 19.76 11.97
N LYS A 332 6.65 20.54 11.02
CA LYS A 332 7.72 21.49 11.31
C LYS A 332 7.22 22.64 12.19
N GLU A 333 6.08 23.24 11.88
CA GLU A 333 5.50 24.37 12.59
C GLU A 333 5.14 24.04 14.05
N ARG A 334 4.69 22.82 14.31
CA ARG A 334 4.40 22.30 15.66
C ARG A 334 5.64 21.82 16.42
N GLY A 335 6.81 21.82 15.78
CA GLY A 335 8.05 21.33 16.38
C GLY A 335 8.11 19.81 16.53
N TYR A 336 7.33 19.05 15.76
CA TYR A 336 7.33 17.57 15.80
C TYR A 336 8.43 16.93 14.94
N THR A 337 9.35 17.71 14.36
CA THR A 337 10.37 17.19 13.41
C THR A 337 11.21 16.08 14.03
N ASP A 338 11.63 16.22 15.29
CA ASP A 338 12.47 15.22 15.95
C ASP A 338 11.66 13.96 16.27
N ALA A 339 10.45 14.10 16.84
CA ALA A 339 9.54 12.97 17.09
C ALA A 339 9.26 12.17 15.81
N PHE A 340 8.99 12.87 14.71
CA PHE A 340 8.82 12.26 13.39
C PHE A 340 10.08 11.53 12.93
N ALA A 341 11.25 12.18 13.00
CA ALA A 341 12.49 11.61 12.51
C ALA A 341 12.91 10.36 13.31
N TYR A 342 12.85 10.41 14.63
CA TYR A 342 13.17 9.24 15.45
C TYR A 342 12.16 8.11 15.28
N LEU A 343 10.87 8.42 15.14
CA LEU A 343 9.83 7.41 14.91
C LEU A 343 10.06 6.64 13.61
N ILE A 344 10.35 7.31 12.50
CA ILE A 344 10.58 6.62 11.21
C ILE A 344 11.85 5.78 11.20
N HIS A 345 12.78 6.04 12.14
CA HIS A 345 13.99 5.25 12.33
C HIS A 345 13.83 4.18 13.43
N ALA A 346 12.64 3.98 14.00
CA ALA A 346 12.41 3.04 15.11
C ALA A 346 12.83 1.59 14.80
N GLY A 347 12.81 1.19 13.53
CA GLY A 347 13.31 -0.11 13.06
C GLY A 347 14.83 -0.17 12.82
N SER A 348 15.58 0.93 13.09
CA SER A 348 17.03 0.94 12.97
C SER A 348 17.67 0.09 14.08
N PRO A 349 18.76 -0.63 13.81
CA PRO A 349 19.54 -1.32 14.85
C PRO A 349 20.27 -0.35 15.79
N ASP A 350 20.19 0.94 15.57
CA ASP A 350 20.82 1.98 16.37
C ASP A 350 20.16 2.09 17.75
N GLY A 351 20.90 1.74 18.81
CA GLY A 351 20.42 1.79 20.18
C GLY A 351 20.07 3.20 20.68
N GLU A 352 20.65 4.24 20.11
CA GLU A 352 20.36 5.63 20.46
C GLU A 352 18.95 6.02 20.06
N VAL A 353 18.46 5.52 18.91
CA VAL A 353 17.07 5.74 18.47
C VAL A 353 16.07 5.20 19.48
N GLY A 354 16.26 3.96 19.93
CA GLY A 354 15.38 3.36 20.93
C GLY A 354 15.38 4.10 22.27
N GLN A 355 16.57 4.52 22.74
CA GLN A 355 16.70 5.30 23.97
C GLN A 355 16.01 6.66 23.85
N TRP A 356 16.17 7.34 22.72
CA TRP A 356 15.52 8.63 22.50
C TRP A 356 13.98 8.48 22.48
N LEU A 357 13.44 7.47 21.80
CA LEU A 357 12.00 7.21 21.76
C LEU A 357 11.40 6.95 23.15
N ILE A 358 12.09 6.19 23.98
CA ILE A 358 11.68 5.95 25.37
C ILE A 358 11.73 7.26 26.19
N ALA A 359 12.80 8.03 26.06
CA ALA A 359 12.96 9.27 26.82
C ALA A 359 11.99 10.40 26.39
N ASN A 360 11.39 10.29 25.21
CA ASN A 360 10.47 11.29 24.64
C ASN A 360 9.10 10.69 24.28
N GLU A 361 8.67 9.64 24.98
CA GLU A 361 7.43 8.90 24.71
C GLU A 361 6.23 9.83 24.62
N ASP A 362 6.04 10.72 25.60
CA ASP A 362 4.92 11.69 25.61
C ASP A 362 4.91 12.56 24.32
N ARG A 363 6.08 12.98 23.86
CA ARG A 363 6.22 13.82 22.68
C ARG A 363 5.89 13.06 21.38
N VAL A 364 6.25 11.79 21.33
CA VAL A 364 5.93 10.91 20.21
C VAL A 364 4.44 10.59 20.20
N GLU A 365 3.84 10.36 21.37
CA GLU A 365 2.41 10.11 21.50
C GLU A 365 1.58 11.32 21.08
N GLU A 366 1.93 12.54 21.56
CA GLU A 366 1.31 13.79 21.13
C GLU A 366 1.37 13.99 19.60
N PHE A 367 2.52 13.69 19.00
CA PHE A 367 2.69 13.70 17.54
C PHE A 367 1.77 12.69 16.83
N LEU A 368 1.69 11.45 17.33
CA LEU A 368 0.88 10.39 16.73
C LEU A 368 -0.62 10.68 16.85
N GLU A 369 -1.08 11.24 17.99
CA GLU A 369 -2.46 11.68 18.18
C GLU A 369 -2.82 12.78 17.19
N TRP A 370 -2.02 13.85 17.12
CA TRP A 370 -2.21 14.89 16.13
C TRP A 370 -2.22 14.35 14.70
N SER A 371 -1.28 13.46 14.37
CA SER A 371 -1.14 12.85 13.03
C SER A 371 -2.35 12.00 12.64
N ARG A 372 -2.98 11.32 13.61
CA ARG A 372 -4.21 10.52 13.40
C ARG A 372 -5.40 11.40 13.06
N ASP A 373 -5.51 12.55 13.74
CA ASP A 373 -6.65 13.46 13.59
C ASP A 373 -6.44 14.50 12.49
N TYR A 374 -5.34 14.40 11.74
CA TYR A 374 -5.03 15.36 10.68
C TYR A 374 -6.10 15.37 9.57
N PRO A 375 -6.66 16.56 9.21
CA PRO A 375 -7.73 16.66 8.23
C PRO A 375 -7.19 16.57 6.79
N TRP A 376 -6.95 15.37 6.32
CA TRP A 376 -6.49 15.14 4.95
C TRP A 376 -7.48 15.62 3.90
N PRO A 377 -7.03 16.10 2.72
CA PRO A 377 -7.90 16.46 1.62
C PRO A 377 -8.71 15.24 1.13
N SER A 378 -10.02 15.33 1.12
CA SER A 378 -10.93 14.24 0.72
C SER A 378 -11.02 14.02 -0.80
N ASP A 379 -10.62 15.01 -1.60
CA ASP A 379 -10.36 14.89 -3.03
C ASP A 379 -9.06 15.66 -3.33
N GLY A 380 -8.08 15.08 -3.98
CA GLY A 380 -6.76 15.67 -4.21
C GLY A 380 -6.75 17.02 -4.98
N SER A 381 -7.87 17.70 -5.09
CA SER A 381 -8.04 18.94 -5.86
C SER A 381 -8.43 20.18 -5.06
N LYS A 382 -8.87 20.02 -3.79
CA LYS A 382 -9.33 21.19 -3.02
C LYS A 382 -8.50 21.41 -1.76
N SER A 383 -7.38 22.13 -1.88
CA SER A 383 -6.87 22.84 -0.73
C SER A 383 -7.95 23.79 -0.24
N ARG A 384 -8.50 23.58 0.96
CA ARG A 384 -9.36 24.58 1.59
C ARG A 384 -8.58 25.88 1.67
N LYS A 385 -8.96 26.85 0.86
CA LYS A 385 -8.61 28.25 1.13
C LYS A 385 -9.23 28.60 2.48
N LYS A 386 -8.39 28.77 3.49
CA LYS A 386 -8.65 29.67 4.60
C LYS A 386 -7.90 30.96 4.38
#